data_08c34b205fd158ec97473411fe332148
#
_entry.id   08c34b205fd158ec97473411fe332148
#
_cell.length_a   1.000
_cell.length_b   1.000
_cell.length_c   1.000
_cell.angle_alpha   90.00
_cell.angle_beta   90.00
_cell.angle_gamma   90.00
#
_symmetry.space_group_name_H-M   'P 1'
#
loop_
_entity.id
_entity.type
_entity.pdbx_description
1 polymer ?
#
loop_
_entity_poly.entity_id
_entity_poly.type
_entity_poly.pdbx_seq_one_letter_code
_entity_poly.pdbx_strand_id
1 'polypeptide(L)'
;GAAMIRSKGEAGTGDVSNAMQHMRKIGGEIRRLSSLREDELYVAAKELQAPYDLVKEVAQTGKLPVVLFTAGGIATPADAALMMSMGADGVFIGSGIFKSGNPAQRAAACVRATTFWDDPKVIADASRGLGEAMVGINVADLPAPHRLAERGW
;
A
#
# COMPACT_ATOMS: atom_id res chain seq x y z
N GLY A 1 7.47 0.13 19.49
CA GLY A 1 6.19 -0.22 19.20
C GLY A 1 5.31 0.73 18.41
N ALA A 2 5.39 0.72 17.08
CA ALA A 2 4.37 1.40 16.27
C ALA A 2 3.04 0.65 16.38
N ALA A 3 1.92 1.40 16.49
CA ALA A 3 0.57 0.83 16.45
C ALA A 3 0.05 0.66 15.02
N MET A 4 0.69 1.32 14.05
CA MET A 4 0.38 1.27 12.62
C MET A 4 1.66 1.49 11.83
N ILE A 5 1.76 0.82 10.69
CA ILE A 5 2.78 1.07 9.67
C ILE A 5 2.09 1.66 8.45
N ARG A 6 2.73 2.65 7.85
CA ARG A 6 2.32 3.24 6.58
C ARG A 6 3.45 3.10 5.57
N SER A 7 3.17 2.51 4.41
CA SER A 7 4.14 2.47 3.32
C SER A 7 4.39 3.87 2.75
N LYS A 8 5.60 4.09 2.21
CA LYS A 8 6.02 5.39 1.65
C LYS A 8 6.02 5.32 0.11
N GLY A 9 4.83 5.26 -0.50
CA GLY A 9 4.70 5.43 -1.96
C GLY A 9 4.78 6.90 -2.38
N GLU A 10 4.96 7.15 -3.69
CA GLU A 10 5.05 8.51 -4.23
C GLU A 10 3.69 9.22 -4.19
N ALA A 11 3.52 10.07 -3.16
CA ALA A 11 2.30 10.83 -2.97
C ALA A 11 2.18 11.99 -4.00
N GLY A 12 0.95 12.32 -4.37
CA GLY A 12 0.70 13.46 -5.26
C GLY A 12 0.82 13.18 -6.75
N THR A 13 1.11 11.94 -7.14
CA THR A 13 1.36 11.55 -8.54
C THR A 13 0.15 10.98 -9.26
N GLY A 14 -0.79 10.33 -8.55
CA GLY A 14 -1.83 9.54 -9.19
C GLY A 14 -1.29 8.27 -9.89
N ASP A 15 -0.02 7.92 -9.64
CA ASP A 15 0.65 6.72 -10.13
C ASP A 15 0.92 5.77 -8.95
N VAL A 16 0.21 4.67 -8.90
CA VAL A 16 0.23 3.70 -7.81
C VAL A 16 1.39 2.69 -7.92
N SER A 17 2.18 2.74 -8.99
CA SER A 17 3.21 1.75 -9.29
C SER A 17 4.25 1.59 -8.17
N ASN A 18 4.70 2.69 -7.58
CA ASN A 18 5.67 2.67 -6.49
C ASN A 18 5.06 2.07 -5.20
N ALA A 19 3.82 2.44 -4.84
CA ALA A 19 3.12 1.82 -3.72
C ALA A 19 2.95 0.30 -3.91
N MET A 20 2.64 -0.12 -5.13
CA MET A 20 2.54 -1.54 -5.50
C MET A 20 3.88 -2.27 -5.34
N GLN A 21 4.99 -1.66 -5.73
CA GLN A 21 6.34 -2.24 -5.53
C GLN A 21 6.64 -2.43 -4.04
N HIS A 22 6.29 -1.45 -3.19
CA HIS A 22 6.46 -1.56 -1.73
C HIS A 22 5.63 -2.71 -1.15
N MET A 23 4.36 -2.81 -1.53
CA MET A 23 3.49 -3.90 -1.06
C MET A 23 4.01 -5.28 -1.49
N ARG A 24 4.50 -5.40 -2.73
CA ARG A 24 5.12 -6.64 -3.22
C ARG A 24 6.37 -7.01 -2.42
N LYS A 25 7.21 -6.02 -2.10
CA LYS A 25 8.43 -6.24 -1.30
C LYS A 25 8.07 -6.69 0.10
N ILE A 26 7.21 -5.96 0.81
CA ILE A 26 6.78 -6.29 2.18
C ILE A 26 6.15 -7.69 2.23
N GLY A 27 5.18 -7.95 1.36
CA GLY A 27 4.53 -9.27 1.29
C GLY A 27 5.49 -10.40 0.90
N GLY A 28 6.50 -10.11 0.06
CA GLY A 28 7.55 -11.05 -0.30
C GLY A 28 8.45 -11.40 0.89
N GLU A 29 8.85 -10.42 1.68
CA GLU A 29 9.66 -10.62 2.89
C GLU A 29 8.89 -11.40 3.97
N ILE A 30 7.60 -11.10 4.16
CA ILE A 30 6.74 -11.86 5.09
C ILE A 30 6.65 -13.33 4.65
N ARG A 31 6.37 -13.60 3.38
CA ARG A 31 6.33 -14.99 2.85
C ARG A 31 7.66 -15.70 2.98
N ARG A 32 8.78 -14.99 2.76
CA ARG A 32 10.12 -15.55 3.00
C ARG A 32 10.26 -16.02 4.44
N LEU A 33 9.93 -15.18 5.43
CA LEU A 33 10.00 -15.55 6.84
C LEU A 33 9.14 -16.79 7.16
N SER A 34 7.92 -16.84 6.63
CA SER A 34 7.02 -17.99 6.84
C SER A 34 7.51 -19.30 6.20
N SER A 35 8.48 -19.24 5.29
CA SER A 35 9.11 -20.40 4.66
C SER A 35 10.37 -20.91 5.36
N LEU A 36 10.91 -20.13 6.32
CA LEU A 36 12.13 -20.49 7.06
C LEU A 36 11.83 -21.46 8.19
N ARG A 37 12.82 -22.30 8.50
CA ARG A 37 12.82 -23.12 9.71
C ARG A 37 13.14 -22.25 10.94
N GLU A 38 12.79 -22.74 12.11
CA GLU A 38 12.96 -21.98 13.36
C GLU A 38 14.43 -21.59 13.63
N ASP A 39 15.38 -22.47 13.32
CA ASP A 39 16.82 -22.18 13.45
C ASP A 39 17.30 -21.07 12.51
N GLU A 40 16.70 -20.95 11.32
CA GLU A 40 17.02 -19.92 10.32
C GLU A 40 16.46 -18.54 10.72
N LEU A 41 15.42 -18.50 11.54
CA LEU A 41 14.79 -17.24 11.97
C LEU A 41 15.75 -16.38 12.84
N TYR A 42 16.71 -16.97 13.55
CA TYR A 42 17.72 -16.23 14.29
C TYR A 42 18.64 -15.42 13.35
N VAL A 43 19.01 -16.03 12.22
CA VAL A 43 19.82 -15.35 11.20
C VAL A 43 18.99 -14.23 10.55
N ALA A 44 17.75 -14.52 10.18
CA ALA A 44 16.85 -13.53 9.61
C ALA A 44 16.60 -12.33 10.55
N ALA A 45 16.44 -12.58 11.86
CA ALA A 45 16.28 -11.52 12.85
C ALA A 45 17.51 -10.62 12.95
N LYS A 46 18.70 -11.22 12.88
CA LYS A 46 19.98 -10.48 12.87
C LYS A 46 20.14 -9.64 11.60
N GLU A 47 19.82 -10.20 10.43
CA GLU A 47 19.87 -9.50 9.14
C GLU A 47 18.92 -8.31 9.10
N LEU A 48 17.69 -8.50 9.61
CA LEU A 48 16.65 -7.48 9.68
C LEU A 48 16.87 -6.46 10.80
N GLN A 49 17.84 -6.71 11.71
CA GLN A 49 18.04 -5.92 12.94
C GLN A 49 16.74 -5.79 13.76
N ALA A 50 15.95 -6.85 13.80
CA ALA A 50 14.66 -6.90 14.46
C ALA A 50 14.67 -7.89 15.65
N PRO A 51 13.87 -7.66 16.71
CA PRO A 51 13.70 -8.59 17.80
C PRO A 51 13.24 -9.98 17.30
N TYR A 52 13.90 -11.02 17.77
CA TYR A 52 13.61 -12.40 17.36
C TYR A 52 12.14 -12.78 17.53
N ASP A 53 11.54 -12.42 18.67
CA ASP A 53 10.14 -12.75 18.96
C ASP A 53 9.18 -12.15 17.93
N LEU A 54 9.43 -10.92 17.45
CA LEU A 54 8.64 -10.31 16.38
C LEU A 54 8.82 -11.01 15.03
N VAL A 55 10.05 -11.41 14.71
CA VAL A 55 10.33 -12.17 13.47
C VAL A 55 9.64 -13.53 13.52
N LYS A 56 9.68 -14.21 14.67
CA LYS A 56 9.00 -15.48 14.90
C LYS A 56 7.48 -15.33 14.80
N GLU A 57 6.90 -14.29 15.39
CA GLU A 57 5.46 -14.00 15.29
C GLU A 57 5.03 -13.79 13.82
N VAL A 58 5.77 -12.97 13.07
CA VAL A 58 5.49 -12.74 11.63
C VAL A 58 5.62 -14.03 10.83
N ALA A 59 6.65 -14.85 11.09
CA ALA A 59 6.83 -16.13 10.42
C ALA A 59 5.66 -17.10 10.67
N GLN A 60 5.14 -17.13 11.89
CA GLN A 60 4.03 -18.01 12.29
C GLN A 60 2.67 -17.53 11.79
N THR A 61 2.43 -16.22 11.82
CA THR A 61 1.13 -15.62 11.47
C THR A 61 0.99 -15.26 10.00
N GLY A 62 2.10 -15.13 9.28
CA GLY A 62 2.11 -14.69 7.89
C GLY A 62 1.72 -13.23 7.68
N LYS A 63 1.73 -12.42 8.73
CA LYS A 63 1.37 -10.99 8.69
C LYS A 63 2.09 -10.19 9.76
N LEU A 64 2.13 -8.88 9.60
CA LEU A 64 2.65 -7.97 10.63
C LEU A 64 1.73 -7.96 11.86
N PRO A 65 2.28 -7.77 13.08
CA PRO A 65 1.48 -7.71 14.31
C PRO A 65 0.72 -6.38 14.48
N VAL A 66 0.87 -5.46 13.53
CA VAL A 66 0.21 -4.15 13.49
C VAL A 66 -0.38 -3.92 12.11
N VAL A 67 -1.39 -3.06 12.02
CA VAL A 67 -2.03 -2.73 10.73
C VAL A 67 -1.04 -2.06 9.77
N LEU A 68 -1.07 -2.48 8.51
CA LEU A 68 -0.27 -1.95 7.41
C LEU A 68 -1.16 -1.18 6.45
N PHE A 69 -1.06 0.13 6.46
CA PHE A 69 -1.71 0.98 5.47
C PHE A 69 -0.74 1.34 4.35
N THR A 70 -1.25 1.35 3.13
CA THR A 70 -0.48 1.80 1.96
C THR A 70 -0.86 3.22 1.56
N ALA A 71 0.10 3.93 0.97
CA ALA A 71 -0.07 5.31 0.52
C ALA A 71 0.79 5.59 -0.70
N GLY A 72 0.37 6.57 -1.48
CA GLY A 72 1.11 7.08 -2.63
C GLY A 72 0.52 6.69 -3.97
N GLY A 73 0.06 7.68 -4.72
CA GLY A 73 -0.40 7.51 -6.09
C GLY A 73 -1.82 6.94 -6.26
N ILE A 74 -2.51 6.58 -5.20
CA ILE A 74 -3.88 6.04 -5.27
C ILE A 74 -4.83 7.16 -5.70
N ALA A 75 -5.55 6.98 -6.82
CA ALA A 75 -6.42 8.00 -7.39
C ALA A 75 -7.80 7.46 -7.81
N THR A 76 -7.97 6.15 -7.88
CA THR A 76 -9.19 5.51 -8.34
C THR A 76 -9.67 4.43 -7.37
N PRO A 77 -10.96 4.04 -7.42
CA PRO A 77 -11.46 2.87 -6.67
C PRO A 77 -10.71 1.58 -7.00
N ALA A 78 -10.33 1.40 -8.26
CA ALA A 78 -9.56 0.23 -8.69
C ALA A 78 -8.16 0.19 -8.05
N ASP A 79 -7.48 1.35 -7.94
CA ASP A 79 -6.20 1.43 -7.23
C ASP A 79 -6.34 1.05 -5.75
N ALA A 80 -7.41 1.55 -5.10
CA ALA A 80 -7.68 1.22 -3.70
C ALA A 80 -7.91 -0.28 -3.51
N ALA A 81 -8.76 -0.91 -4.33
CA ALA A 81 -9.01 -2.34 -4.31
C ALA A 81 -7.73 -3.16 -4.62
N LEU A 82 -6.91 -2.70 -5.57
CA LEU A 82 -5.62 -3.33 -5.88
C LEU A 82 -4.70 -3.35 -4.66
N MET A 83 -4.59 -2.24 -3.92
CA MET A 83 -3.75 -2.20 -2.72
C MET A 83 -4.25 -3.15 -1.63
N MET A 84 -5.56 -3.23 -1.43
CA MET A 84 -6.17 -4.18 -0.50
C MET A 84 -5.89 -5.63 -0.91
N SER A 85 -6.03 -5.96 -2.20
CA SER A 85 -5.74 -7.31 -2.73
C SER A 85 -4.27 -7.73 -2.58
N MET A 86 -3.37 -6.77 -2.44
CA MET A 86 -1.95 -7.00 -2.17
C MET A 86 -1.60 -7.16 -0.69
N GLY A 87 -2.61 -7.15 0.20
CA GLY A 87 -2.45 -7.40 1.63
C GLY A 87 -2.31 -6.14 2.49
N ALA A 88 -2.72 -4.98 2.00
CA ALA A 88 -2.89 -3.82 2.86
C ALA A 88 -4.13 -3.98 3.75
N ASP A 89 -4.07 -3.46 4.98
CA ASP A 89 -5.22 -3.38 5.89
C ASP A 89 -6.04 -2.10 5.66
N GLY A 90 -5.52 -1.18 4.87
CA GLY A 90 -6.19 0.06 4.49
C GLY A 90 -5.35 0.93 3.57
N VAL A 91 -5.93 2.04 3.11
CA VAL A 91 -5.31 2.96 2.17
C VAL A 91 -5.38 4.41 2.67
N PHE A 92 -4.34 5.19 2.36
CA PHE A 92 -4.36 6.65 2.49
C PHE A 92 -4.44 7.28 1.11
N ILE A 93 -5.46 8.09 0.87
CA ILE A 93 -5.66 8.79 -0.40
C ILE A 93 -5.79 10.28 -0.13
N GLY A 94 -4.91 11.08 -0.72
CA GLY A 94 -4.94 12.54 -0.62
C GLY A 94 -5.30 13.19 -1.95
N SER A 95 -4.27 13.57 -2.72
CA SER A 95 -4.45 14.27 -4.01
C SER A 95 -5.32 13.52 -5.01
N GLY A 96 -5.32 12.19 -5.00
CA GLY A 96 -6.22 11.38 -5.83
C GLY A 96 -7.71 11.69 -5.61
N ILE A 97 -8.08 12.10 -4.40
CA ILE A 97 -9.42 12.59 -4.08
C ILE A 97 -9.52 14.08 -4.38
N PHE A 98 -8.70 14.91 -3.73
CA PHE A 98 -8.88 16.36 -3.69
C PHE A 98 -8.60 17.08 -5.01
N LYS A 99 -7.81 16.48 -5.92
CA LYS A 99 -7.54 17.00 -7.27
C LYS A 99 -8.42 16.35 -8.35
N SER A 100 -9.43 15.57 -7.98
CA SER A 100 -10.39 15.01 -8.92
C SER A 100 -11.54 15.98 -9.21
N GLY A 101 -12.25 15.75 -10.29
CA GLY A 101 -13.41 16.59 -10.69
C GLY A 101 -14.59 16.54 -9.72
N ASN A 102 -14.76 15.46 -8.94
CA ASN A 102 -15.76 15.33 -7.89
C ASN A 102 -15.20 14.62 -6.65
N PRO A 103 -14.53 15.36 -5.74
CA PRO A 103 -13.86 14.76 -4.60
C PRO A 103 -14.77 13.96 -3.67
N ALA A 104 -15.96 14.45 -3.37
CA ALA A 104 -16.89 13.78 -2.45
C ALA A 104 -17.33 12.42 -2.97
N GLN A 105 -17.75 12.36 -4.24
CA GLN A 105 -18.19 11.14 -4.89
C GLN A 105 -17.01 10.14 -5.02
N ARG A 106 -15.84 10.63 -5.39
CA ARG A 106 -14.63 9.79 -5.52
C ARG A 106 -14.19 9.23 -4.18
N ALA A 107 -14.24 10.01 -3.11
CA ALA A 107 -13.96 9.53 -1.76
C ALA A 107 -14.90 8.37 -1.36
N ALA A 108 -16.21 8.56 -1.53
CA ALA A 108 -17.19 7.53 -1.23
C ALA A 108 -16.96 6.25 -2.06
N ALA A 109 -16.63 6.41 -3.34
CA ALA A 109 -16.33 5.30 -4.24
C ALA A 109 -15.06 4.54 -3.82
N CYS A 110 -14.00 5.25 -3.44
CA CYS A 110 -12.78 4.63 -2.94
C CYS A 110 -13.01 3.89 -1.60
N VAL A 111 -13.77 4.46 -0.68
CA VAL A 111 -14.16 3.78 0.58
C VAL A 111 -14.91 2.49 0.28
N ARG A 112 -15.89 2.54 -0.64
CA ARG A 112 -16.65 1.36 -1.04
C ARG A 112 -15.78 0.29 -1.66
N ALA A 113 -14.85 0.66 -2.56
CA ALA A 113 -13.91 -0.28 -3.19
C ALA A 113 -12.88 -0.84 -2.20
N THR A 114 -12.49 -0.09 -1.18
CA THR A 114 -11.64 -0.57 -0.09
C THR A 114 -12.37 -1.60 0.78
N THR A 115 -13.66 -1.33 1.09
CA THR A 115 -14.48 -2.22 1.92
C THR A 115 -14.82 -3.54 1.23
N PHE A 116 -15.08 -3.49 -0.07
CA PHE A 116 -15.48 -4.64 -0.90
C PHE A 116 -14.44 -4.92 -1.99
N TRP A 117 -13.18 -4.92 -1.61
CA TRP A 117 -12.05 -5.00 -2.53
C TRP A 117 -11.96 -6.33 -3.30
N ASP A 118 -12.60 -7.38 -2.81
CA ASP A 118 -12.67 -8.72 -3.39
C ASP A 118 -13.95 -8.96 -4.21
N ASP A 119 -14.83 -7.95 -4.34
CA ASP A 119 -16.03 -8.01 -5.17
C ASP A 119 -15.85 -7.18 -6.47
N PRO A 120 -15.55 -7.82 -7.62
CA PRO A 120 -15.32 -7.12 -8.88
C PRO A 120 -16.53 -6.31 -9.35
N LYS A 121 -17.76 -6.75 -9.04
CA LYS A 121 -18.98 -6.05 -9.42
C LYS A 121 -19.10 -4.74 -8.64
N VAL A 122 -18.86 -4.78 -7.33
CA VAL A 122 -18.90 -3.58 -6.49
C VAL A 122 -17.83 -2.58 -6.94
N ILE A 123 -16.60 -3.05 -7.25
CA ILE A 123 -15.51 -2.19 -7.74
C ILE A 123 -15.90 -1.54 -9.07
N ALA A 124 -16.42 -2.32 -10.01
CA ALA A 124 -16.86 -1.81 -11.31
C ALA A 124 -17.97 -0.78 -11.17
N ASP A 125 -18.98 -1.03 -10.34
CA ASP A 125 -20.08 -0.11 -10.09
C ASP A 125 -19.61 1.17 -9.38
N ALA A 126 -18.72 1.05 -8.40
CA ALA A 126 -18.12 2.20 -7.70
C ALA A 126 -17.25 3.07 -8.63
N SER A 127 -16.73 2.52 -9.70
CA SER A 127 -15.86 3.22 -10.66
C SER A 127 -16.61 4.02 -11.72
N ARG A 128 -17.95 3.89 -11.79
CA ARG A 128 -18.76 4.56 -12.83
C ARG A 128 -19.12 5.99 -12.44
N GLY A 129 -19.15 6.88 -13.43
CA GLY A 129 -19.73 8.23 -13.30
C GLY A 129 -18.97 9.15 -12.33
N LEU A 130 -17.70 8.90 -12.05
CA LEU A 130 -16.92 9.65 -11.07
C LEU A 130 -16.34 10.98 -11.60
N GLY A 131 -16.59 11.31 -12.88
CA GLY A 131 -15.96 12.46 -13.52
C GLY A 131 -14.46 12.26 -13.71
N GLU A 132 -13.74 13.34 -13.95
CA GLU A 132 -12.31 13.36 -14.22
C GLU A 132 -11.50 12.87 -13.01
N ALA A 133 -10.60 11.92 -13.24
CA ALA A 133 -9.59 11.57 -12.24
C ALA A 133 -8.53 12.70 -12.17
N MET A 134 -7.74 12.74 -11.09
CA MET A 134 -6.59 13.65 -11.08
C MET A 134 -5.65 13.31 -12.25
N VAL A 135 -5.00 14.32 -12.82
CA VAL A 135 -3.98 14.14 -13.84
C VAL A 135 -2.79 13.39 -13.21
N GLY A 136 -2.47 12.22 -13.77
CA GLY A 136 -1.35 11.39 -13.31
C GLY A 136 0.00 11.98 -13.72
N ILE A 137 0.98 11.78 -12.86
CA ILE A 137 2.39 12.05 -13.13
C ILE A 137 3.13 10.72 -12.99
N ASN A 138 3.78 10.27 -14.05
CA ASN A 138 4.57 9.04 -14.01
C ASN A 138 5.74 9.22 -13.00
N VAL A 139 5.84 8.33 -12.03
CA VAL A 139 6.91 8.37 -11.02
C VAL A 139 8.30 8.33 -11.64
N ALA A 140 8.47 7.61 -12.76
CA ALA A 140 9.75 7.54 -13.46
C ALA A 140 10.21 8.89 -14.04
N ASP A 141 9.26 9.79 -14.34
CA ASP A 141 9.55 11.11 -14.91
C ASP A 141 9.85 12.18 -13.84
N LEU A 142 9.67 11.84 -12.55
CA LEU A 142 10.00 12.74 -11.45
C LEU A 142 11.53 12.86 -11.31
N PRO A 143 12.07 14.09 -11.24
CA PRO A 143 13.48 14.28 -10.88
C PRO A 143 13.79 13.68 -9.50
N ALA A 144 14.99 13.10 -9.36
CA ALA A 144 15.42 12.42 -8.13
C ALA A 144 15.17 13.25 -6.84
N PRO A 145 15.47 14.56 -6.77
CA PRO A 145 15.19 15.35 -5.56
C PRO A 145 13.71 15.50 -5.21
N HIS A 146 12.82 15.22 -6.16
CA HIS A 146 11.37 15.31 -5.96
C HIS A 146 10.74 14.00 -5.53
N ARG A 147 11.46 12.86 -5.65
CA ARG A 147 10.96 11.55 -5.23
C ARG A 147 11.03 11.41 -3.71
N LEU A 148 9.93 11.02 -3.09
CA LEU A 148 9.88 10.84 -1.63
C LEU A 148 10.84 9.76 -1.14
N ALA A 149 11.05 8.70 -1.92
CA ALA A 149 11.97 7.63 -1.59
C ALA A 149 13.43 8.10 -1.50
N GLU A 150 13.81 9.14 -2.26
CA GLU A 150 15.16 9.68 -2.34
C GLU A 150 15.39 10.89 -1.43
N ARG A 151 14.33 11.43 -0.85
CA ARG A 151 14.43 12.40 0.24
C ARG A 151 14.76 11.63 1.53
N GLY A 152 16.02 11.15 1.60
CA GLY A 152 16.54 10.48 2.79
C GLY A 152 16.57 11.41 4.00
N TRP A 153 16.62 10.77 5.15
CA TRP A 153 16.94 11.41 6.41
C TRP A 153 18.47 11.52 6.52
#